data_cbaaf4b3980a929350c6ead123647f52
#
_entry.id   cbaaf4b3980a929350c6ead123647f52
#
_cell.length_a   1.000
_cell.length_b   1.000
_cell.length_c   1.000
_cell.angle_alpha   90.00
_cell.angle_beta   90.00
_cell.angle_gamma   90.00
#
_symmetry.space_group_name_H-M   'P 1'
#
loop_
_entity.id
_entity.type
_entity.pdbx_description
1 polymer ?
#
loop_
_entity_poly.entity_id
_entity_poly.type
_entity_poly.pdbx_seq_one_letter_code
_entity_poly.pdbx_strand_id
1 'polypeptide(L)'
;MKNLNQKLAVIQTELKAKKSSYNSFGKYYFRKAEDILEAVKPFLLREGVSVRVDEELIHDTPPTIQSTATISDGENSITATAIVGVDLNQKGMQTAQQFGAASSYGKKYALGNL
;
A
#
# COMPACT_ATOMS: atom_id res chain seq x y z
N MET A 1 -2.77 -23.78 16.04
CA MET A 1 -3.38 -22.82 15.11
C MET A 1 -2.68 -21.47 15.24
N LYS A 2 -2.32 -20.86 14.12
CA LYS A 2 -1.63 -19.56 14.11
C LYS A 2 -2.60 -18.44 14.48
N ASN A 3 -2.15 -17.51 15.33
CA ASN A 3 -2.86 -16.25 15.55
C ASN A 3 -2.54 -15.26 14.42
N LEU A 4 -3.19 -14.11 14.42
CA LEU A 4 -3.03 -13.12 13.36
C LEU A 4 -1.58 -12.63 13.23
N ASN A 5 -0.91 -12.40 14.35
CA ASN A 5 0.48 -11.94 14.34
C ASN A 5 1.41 -12.98 13.70
N GLN A 6 1.19 -14.28 13.99
CA GLN A 6 1.96 -15.36 13.38
C GLN A 6 1.68 -15.47 11.88
N LYS A 7 0.42 -15.30 11.46
CA LYS A 7 0.05 -15.29 10.05
C LYS A 7 0.71 -14.14 9.31
N LEU A 8 0.73 -12.95 9.91
CA LEU A 8 1.40 -11.80 9.32
C LEU A 8 2.91 -12.05 9.20
N ALA A 9 3.52 -12.65 10.21
CA ALA A 9 4.95 -12.98 10.17
C ALA A 9 5.29 -13.97 9.04
N VAL A 10 4.42 -14.96 8.78
CA VAL A 10 4.58 -15.88 7.65
C VAL A 10 4.54 -15.10 6.33
N ILE A 11 3.57 -14.21 6.18
CA ILE A 11 3.44 -13.41 4.96
C ILE A 11 4.66 -12.51 4.77
N GLN A 12 5.10 -11.82 5.80
CA GLN A 12 6.28 -10.94 5.75
C GLN A 12 7.55 -11.70 5.37
N THR A 13 7.65 -12.96 5.81
CA THR A 13 8.83 -13.78 5.54
C THR A 13 8.83 -14.34 4.13
N GLU A 14 7.67 -14.78 3.64
CA GLU A 14 7.56 -15.48 2.36
C GLU A 14 7.18 -14.58 1.19
N LEU A 15 6.56 -13.42 1.44
CA LEU A 15 6.08 -12.54 0.38
C LEU A 15 7.24 -11.92 -0.39
N LYS A 16 7.17 -12.04 -1.71
CA LYS A 16 8.11 -11.36 -2.62
C LYS A 16 7.32 -10.71 -3.74
N ALA A 17 7.12 -9.41 -3.63
CA ALA A 17 6.47 -8.64 -4.69
C ALA A 17 7.50 -8.27 -5.75
N LYS A 18 7.22 -8.62 -7.00
CA LYS A 18 8.10 -8.30 -8.11
C LYS A 18 8.02 -6.80 -8.42
N LYS A 19 9.14 -6.23 -8.81
CA LYS A 19 9.19 -4.88 -9.38
C LYS A 19 8.77 -4.96 -10.84
N SER A 20 7.46 -5.03 -11.09
CA SER A 20 6.92 -5.26 -12.43
C SER A 20 6.62 -3.99 -13.20
N SER A 21 6.58 -2.84 -12.54
CA SER A 21 6.36 -1.55 -13.19
C SER A 21 7.69 -0.92 -13.58
N TYR A 22 7.72 -0.27 -14.75
CA TYR A 22 8.94 0.35 -15.27
C TYR A 22 8.76 1.86 -15.39
N ASN A 23 9.69 2.60 -14.82
CA ASN A 23 9.77 4.05 -15.00
C ASN A 23 10.73 4.35 -16.16
N SER A 24 10.18 4.72 -17.33
CA SER A 24 10.97 5.02 -18.52
C SER A 24 11.83 6.28 -18.36
N PHE A 25 11.41 7.18 -17.49
CA PHE A 25 12.13 8.43 -17.24
C PHE A 25 13.41 8.17 -16.46
N GLY A 26 13.30 7.40 -15.35
CA GLY A 26 14.45 7.04 -14.52
C GLY A 26 15.17 5.76 -14.96
N LYS A 27 14.62 5.04 -15.93
CA LYS A 27 15.15 3.78 -16.46
C LYS A 27 15.37 2.73 -15.35
N TYR A 28 14.36 2.52 -14.51
CA TYR A 28 14.41 1.51 -13.45
C TYR A 28 13.07 0.82 -13.29
N TYR A 29 13.10 -0.38 -12.72
CA TYR A 29 11.90 -1.11 -12.32
C TYR A 29 11.54 -0.78 -10.89
N PHE A 30 10.24 -0.73 -10.61
CA PHE A 30 9.74 -0.48 -9.26
C PHE A 30 8.47 -1.28 -9.02
N ARG A 31 8.08 -1.41 -7.74
CA ARG A 31 6.81 -2.05 -7.37
C ARG A 31 5.81 -0.99 -6.96
N LYS A 32 4.56 -1.22 -7.37
CA LYS A 32 3.41 -0.42 -6.96
C LYS A 32 2.64 -1.13 -5.86
N ALA A 33 1.65 -0.43 -5.28
CA ALA A 33 0.73 -1.05 -4.33
C ALA A 33 0.04 -2.27 -4.95
N GLU A 34 -0.37 -2.18 -6.21
CA GLU A 34 -1.00 -3.29 -6.94
C GLU A 34 -0.10 -4.52 -7.02
N ASP A 35 1.20 -4.33 -7.19
CA ASP A 35 2.16 -5.43 -7.23
C ASP A 35 2.21 -6.16 -5.87
N ILE A 36 2.16 -5.41 -4.79
CA ILE A 36 2.16 -5.96 -3.43
C ILE A 36 0.84 -6.69 -3.17
N LEU A 37 -0.29 -6.08 -3.52
CA LEU A 37 -1.61 -6.69 -3.34
C LEU A 37 -1.75 -7.96 -4.15
N GLU A 38 -1.22 -7.99 -5.37
CA GLU A 38 -1.22 -9.18 -6.21
C GLU A 38 -0.37 -10.29 -5.59
N ALA A 39 0.81 -9.95 -5.07
CA ALA A 39 1.71 -10.90 -4.44
C ALA A 39 1.15 -11.49 -3.14
N VAL A 40 0.29 -10.76 -2.43
CA VAL A 40 -0.30 -11.24 -1.18
C VAL A 40 -1.48 -12.20 -1.42
N LYS A 41 -2.10 -12.18 -2.58
CA LYS A 41 -3.30 -12.99 -2.87
C LYS A 41 -3.15 -14.48 -2.55
N PRO A 42 -2.05 -15.16 -2.92
CA PRO A 42 -1.90 -16.58 -2.57
C PRO A 42 -1.95 -16.85 -1.08
N PHE A 43 -1.59 -15.87 -0.26
CA PHE A 43 -1.56 -16.02 1.20
C PHE A 43 -2.93 -15.81 1.85
N LEU A 44 -3.84 -15.08 1.19
CA LEU A 44 -5.12 -14.69 1.79
C LEU A 44 -5.96 -15.91 2.17
N LEU A 45 -6.14 -16.83 1.23
CA LEU A 45 -6.91 -18.06 1.50
C LEU A 45 -6.11 -19.04 2.34
N ARG A 46 -4.82 -19.18 2.07
CA ARG A 46 -3.95 -20.11 2.79
C ARG A 46 -3.88 -19.79 4.28
N GLU A 47 -3.76 -18.52 4.64
CA GLU A 47 -3.67 -18.08 6.04
C GLU A 47 -5.01 -17.67 6.63
N GLY A 48 -6.06 -17.59 5.82
CA GLY A 48 -7.38 -17.19 6.32
C GLY A 48 -7.44 -15.71 6.73
N VAL A 49 -6.86 -14.84 5.93
CA VAL A 49 -6.80 -13.40 6.19
C VAL A 49 -7.28 -12.59 5.00
N SER A 50 -7.62 -11.34 5.25
CA SER A 50 -7.88 -10.35 4.22
C SER A 50 -6.94 -9.17 4.41
N VAL A 51 -6.63 -8.49 3.31
CA VAL A 51 -5.80 -7.29 3.33
C VAL A 51 -6.54 -6.20 2.56
N ARG A 52 -6.64 -5.02 3.15
CA ARG A 52 -7.23 -3.86 2.48
C ARG A 52 -6.39 -2.62 2.73
N VAL A 53 -6.54 -1.65 1.85
CA VAL A 53 -5.92 -0.34 2.02
C VAL A 53 -7.01 0.71 1.87
N ASP A 54 -7.19 1.50 2.90
CA ASP A 54 -8.11 2.63 2.91
C ASP A 54 -7.31 3.92 2.86
N GLU A 55 -7.92 4.98 2.36
CA GLU A 55 -7.28 6.29 2.34
C GLU A 55 -8.24 7.39 2.73
N GLU A 56 -7.71 8.44 3.31
CA GLU A 56 -8.46 9.56 3.84
C GLU A 56 -7.68 10.86 3.63
N LEU A 57 -8.38 11.91 3.20
CA LEU A 57 -7.81 13.24 3.15
C LEU A 57 -7.86 13.82 4.56
N ILE A 58 -6.70 13.91 5.23
CA ILE A 58 -6.63 14.34 6.63
C ILE A 58 -6.32 15.82 6.77
N HIS A 59 -5.90 16.47 5.68
CA HIS A 59 -5.60 17.89 5.66
C HIS A 59 -5.80 18.41 4.25
N ASP A 60 -6.36 19.60 4.11
CA ASP A 60 -6.67 20.16 2.79
C ASP A 60 -5.73 21.28 2.34
N THR A 61 -4.94 21.84 3.25
CA THR A 61 -3.99 22.93 2.92
C THR A 61 -2.68 22.76 3.71
N PRO A 62 -1.63 22.16 3.14
CA PRO A 62 -1.61 21.45 1.83
C PRO A 62 -2.40 20.14 1.89
N PRO A 63 -2.90 19.66 0.75
CA PRO A 63 -3.61 18.36 0.74
C PRO A 63 -2.69 17.25 1.23
N THR A 64 -3.20 16.47 2.17
CA THR A 64 -2.44 15.37 2.77
C THR A 64 -3.34 14.16 2.88
N ILE A 65 -2.86 13.02 2.37
CA ILE A 65 -3.60 11.76 2.36
C ILE A 65 -2.96 10.82 3.37
N GLN A 66 -3.80 10.21 4.21
CA GLN A 66 -3.39 9.11 5.06
C GLN A 66 -3.91 7.81 4.47
N SER A 67 -3.00 6.87 4.22
CA SER A 67 -3.34 5.52 3.77
C SER A 67 -3.17 4.57 4.94
N THR A 68 -4.14 3.65 5.10
CA THR A 68 -4.12 2.65 6.18
C THR A 68 -4.25 1.27 5.57
N ALA A 69 -3.20 0.46 5.72
CA ALA A 69 -3.21 -0.94 5.34
C ALA A 69 -3.65 -1.77 6.54
N THR A 70 -4.57 -2.70 6.31
CA THR A 70 -5.13 -3.54 7.36
C THR A 70 -5.08 -5.00 6.95
N ILE A 71 -4.55 -5.86 7.83
CA ILE A 71 -4.70 -7.31 7.73
C ILE A 71 -5.67 -7.75 8.82
N SER A 72 -6.60 -8.62 8.48
CA SER A 72 -7.64 -9.09 9.39
C SER A 72 -7.88 -10.58 9.21
N ASP A 73 -8.14 -11.28 10.32
CA ASP A 73 -8.58 -12.67 10.29
C ASP A 73 -10.09 -12.82 10.58
N GLY A 74 -10.82 -11.70 10.61
CA GLY A 74 -12.25 -11.66 10.90
C GLY A 74 -12.55 -11.33 12.35
N GLU A 75 -11.66 -11.64 13.27
CA GLU A 75 -11.81 -11.33 14.71
C GLU A 75 -10.86 -10.22 15.15
N ASN A 76 -9.61 -10.29 14.67
CA ASN A 76 -8.58 -9.33 15.01
C ASN A 76 -8.05 -8.66 13.75
N SER A 77 -7.47 -7.49 13.92
CA SER A 77 -6.84 -6.76 12.82
C SER A 77 -5.56 -6.09 13.28
N ILE A 78 -4.64 -5.91 12.34
CA ILE A 78 -3.41 -5.15 12.53
C ILE A 78 -3.35 -4.12 11.41
N THR A 79 -3.02 -2.88 11.76
CA THR A 79 -2.96 -1.79 10.79
C THR A 79 -1.59 -1.13 10.77
N ALA A 80 -1.28 -0.55 9.62
CA ALA A 80 -0.12 0.33 9.46
C ALA A 80 -0.54 1.49 8.57
N THR A 81 0.01 2.67 8.84
CA THR A 81 -0.36 3.89 8.12
C THR A 81 0.84 4.50 7.42
N ALA A 82 0.53 5.31 6.42
CA ALA A 82 1.50 6.19 5.75
C ALA A 82 0.80 7.50 5.42
N ILE A 83 1.52 8.59 5.53
CA ILE A 83 1.00 9.93 5.26
C ILE A 83 1.80 10.53 4.11
N VAL A 84 1.10 11.00 3.08
CA VAL A 84 1.73 11.54 1.88
C VAL A 84 1.09 12.89 1.55
N GLY A 85 1.92 13.91 1.34
CA GLY A 85 1.45 15.19 0.83
C GLY A 85 1.21 15.13 -0.67
N VAL A 86 0.20 15.88 -1.13
CA VAL A 86 -0.08 16.01 -2.55
C VAL A 86 0.66 17.24 -3.07
N ASP A 87 1.53 17.05 -4.06
CA ASP A 87 2.27 18.15 -4.69
C ASP A 87 1.43 18.76 -5.81
N LEU A 88 0.75 19.86 -5.52
CA LEU A 88 -0.08 20.58 -6.49
C LEU A 88 0.74 21.41 -7.48
N ASN A 89 2.04 21.56 -7.24
CA ASN A 89 2.92 22.35 -8.10
C ASN A 89 3.77 21.51 -9.03
N GLN A 90 3.52 20.20 -9.07
CA GLN A 90 4.29 19.30 -9.92
C GLN A 90 4.00 19.57 -11.39
N LYS A 91 5.06 19.90 -12.13
CA LYS A 91 4.94 20.25 -13.56
C LYS A 91 4.49 19.05 -14.38
N GLY A 92 3.63 19.32 -15.36
CA GLY A 92 3.17 18.31 -16.29
C GLY A 92 2.07 17.39 -15.77
N MET A 93 1.59 17.64 -14.55
CA MET A 93 0.50 16.86 -13.98
C MET A 93 -0.74 17.72 -13.70
N GLN A 94 -1.90 17.21 -14.06
CA GLN A 94 -3.17 17.78 -13.65
C GLN A 94 -3.46 17.41 -12.18
N THR A 95 -4.35 18.15 -11.53
CA THR A 95 -4.70 17.92 -10.12
C THR A 95 -5.11 16.47 -9.85
N ALA A 96 -5.95 15.88 -10.71
CA ALA A 96 -6.37 14.49 -10.56
C ALA A 96 -5.18 13.53 -10.59
N GLN A 97 -4.19 13.79 -11.45
CA GLN A 97 -2.98 12.98 -11.53
C GLN A 97 -2.11 13.13 -10.29
N GLN A 98 -2.04 14.33 -9.74
CA GLN A 98 -1.28 14.60 -8.52
C GLN A 98 -1.85 13.85 -7.32
N PHE A 99 -3.18 13.83 -7.17
CA PHE A 99 -3.85 13.03 -6.13
C PHE A 99 -3.65 11.54 -6.39
N GLY A 100 -3.74 11.08 -7.64
CA GLY A 100 -3.51 9.70 -8.00
C GLY A 100 -2.10 9.23 -7.66
N ALA A 101 -1.10 10.06 -7.94
CA ALA A 101 0.29 9.76 -7.60
C ALA A 101 0.47 9.65 -6.08
N ALA A 102 -0.06 10.61 -5.32
CA ALA A 102 0.01 10.58 -3.85
C ALA A 102 -0.69 9.35 -3.28
N SER A 103 -1.86 9.00 -3.81
CA SER A 103 -2.61 7.80 -3.41
C SER A 103 -1.79 6.53 -3.64
N SER A 104 -1.18 6.38 -4.81
CA SER A 104 -0.34 5.22 -5.13
C SER A 104 0.85 5.09 -4.17
N TYR A 105 1.54 6.18 -3.91
CA TYR A 105 2.66 6.19 -2.97
C TYR A 105 2.20 5.86 -1.55
N GLY A 106 1.12 6.49 -1.10
CA GLY A 106 0.58 6.27 0.23
C GLY A 106 0.21 4.81 0.47
N LYS A 107 -0.49 4.20 -0.47
CA LYS A 107 -0.89 2.79 -0.39
C LYS A 107 0.32 1.87 -0.35
N LYS A 108 1.32 2.13 -1.20
CA LYS A 108 2.55 1.35 -1.23
C LYS A 108 3.28 1.41 0.12
N TYR A 109 3.43 2.59 0.67
CA TYR A 109 4.13 2.75 1.95
C TYR A 109 3.34 2.18 3.12
N ALA A 110 2.02 2.33 3.13
CA ALA A 110 1.18 1.71 4.17
C ALA A 110 1.32 0.20 4.15
N LEU A 111 1.28 -0.42 2.97
CA LEU A 111 1.50 -1.87 2.82
C LEU A 111 2.90 -2.27 3.23
N GLY A 112 3.91 -1.46 2.89
CA GLY A 112 5.30 -1.71 3.28
C GLY A 112 5.53 -1.58 4.78
N ASN A 113 4.74 -0.76 5.47
CA ASN A 113 4.83 -0.60 6.92
C ASN A 113 4.16 -1.75 7.68
N LEU A 114 3.29 -2.47 7.02
CA LEU A 114 2.59 -3.59 7.62
C LEU A 114 3.49 -4.83 7.70
#